data_8bbb34e4830d68fb600ba193b7a3ba1d
#
_entry.id   8bbb34e4830d68fb600ba193b7a3ba1d
#
_cell.length_a   1.000
_cell.length_b   1.000
_cell.length_c   1.000
_cell.angle_alpha   90.00
_cell.angle_beta   90.00
_cell.angle_gamma   90.00
#
_symmetry.space_group_name_H-M   'P 1'
#
loop_
_entity.id
_entity.type
_entity.pdbx_description
1 polymer ?
#
loop_
_entity_poly.entity_id
_entity_poly.type
_entity_poly.pdbx_seq_one_letter_code
_entity_poly.pdbx_strand_id
1 'polypeptide(L)'
;MILKKILVLVVMLVFSSVQLYSQDKEKTVVAQKGEGIYTLLRKFNMSPSKYYSDFIALNKDNLRNGKHLYEGKTYIIPDRLIKVDGKEELSAIVNGYPIFGKKHATVQRKSNKLKGAVYYLISGHGGPDPGAVTKYGKKLISEDEYAYDITLRLGRELISHGALVYIIIRDENDGIRDGKILPVDYDEVCYPNKTIPLNQVARLKQRVDAVNDLYIKNKGKYQRLIVTHIDSRSVGQNIDVFFYHHEKSSNGKRLAESIHKTFDSKYREYQPNRDYTGTFLDRSGLYLVKNTIPAMAYIEIGNIKNKKDQKRILVAENRQALAKWISEGVLLDHSRNN
;
A
#
# COMPACT_ATOMS: atom_id res chain seq x y z
N MET A 1 -39.09 -0.44 53.70
CA MET A 1 -39.11 -1.70 52.93
C MET A 1 -38.85 -1.49 51.43
N ILE A 2 -39.29 -0.40 50.82
CA ILE A 2 -39.13 -0.11 49.39
C ILE A 2 -37.65 0.23 49.02
N LEU A 3 -36.94 0.99 49.87
CA LEU A 3 -35.54 1.38 49.60
C LEU A 3 -34.54 0.20 49.54
N LYS A 4 -34.75 -0.85 50.34
CA LYS A 4 -33.92 -2.08 50.30
C LYS A 4 -34.15 -2.90 49.03
N LYS A 5 -35.37 -2.89 48.48
CA LYS A 5 -35.67 -3.59 47.22
C LYS A 5 -35.06 -2.88 45.98
N ILE A 6 -34.98 -1.55 46.01
CA ILE A 6 -34.34 -0.76 44.94
C ILE A 6 -32.83 -0.95 44.97
N LEU A 7 -32.19 -1.03 46.15
CA LEU A 7 -30.76 -1.26 46.26
C LEU A 7 -30.34 -2.65 45.75
N VAL A 8 -31.15 -3.70 45.97
CA VAL A 8 -30.90 -5.06 45.47
C VAL A 8 -31.07 -5.12 43.94
N LEU A 9 -32.04 -4.37 43.38
CA LEU A 9 -32.25 -4.30 41.92
C LEU A 9 -31.12 -3.56 41.21
N VAL A 10 -30.58 -2.50 41.80
CA VAL A 10 -29.43 -1.74 41.25
C VAL A 10 -28.14 -2.57 41.34
N VAL A 11 -27.93 -3.33 42.40
CA VAL A 11 -26.79 -4.23 42.54
C VAL A 11 -26.88 -5.41 41.53
N MET A 12 -28.07 -5.95 41.25
CA MET A 12 -28.23 -6.97 40.19
C MET A 12 -28.04 -6.41 38.78
N LEU A 13 -28.40 -5.15 38.51
CA LEU A 13 -28.16 -4.49 37.23
C LEU A 13 -26.67 -4.14 36.98
N VAL A 14 -25.91 -3.88 38.05
CA VAL A 14 -24.46 -3.63 37.96
C VAL A 14 -23.66 -4.95 37.75
N PHE A 15 -24.18 -6.08 38.29
CA PHE A 15 -23.54 -7.41 38.08
C PHE A 15 -23.87 -8.06 36.74
N SER A 16 -24.92 -7.63 36.02
CA SER A 16 -25.25 -8.14 34.69
C SER A 16 -24.54 -7.42 33.54
N SER A 17 -23.74 -6.38 33.81
CA SER A 17 -22.96 -5.64 32.80
C SER A 17 -21.49 -6.07 32.69
N VAL A 18 -21.09 -7.14 33.39
CA VAL A 18 -19.71 -7.66 33.33
C VAL A 18 -19.72 -9.10 32.89
N GLN A 19 -20.16 -9.40 31.70
CA GLN A 19 -19.77 -10.60 30.94
C GLN A 19 -20.20 -10.50 29.46
N LEU A 20 -19.61 -9.54 28.75
CA LEU A 20 -19.42 -9.67 27.30
C LEU A 20 -17.90 -9.81 27.07
N TYR A 21 -17.30 -10.83 27.63
CA TYR A 21 -16.09 -11.40 27.03
C TYR A 21 -16.53 -12.05 25.72
N SER A 22 -16.28 -11.37 24.60
CA SER A 22 -16.23 -12.01 23.30
C SER A 22 -15.29 -13.20 23.45
N GLN A 23 -15.80 -14.41 23.43
CA GLN A 23 -15.01 -15.60 23.16
C GLN A 23 -14.50 -15.42 21.72
N ASP A 24 -13.27 -14.97 21.57
CA ASP A 24 -12.52 -15.12 20.31
C ASP A 24 -12.56 -16.62 19.99
N LYS A 25 -13.37 -17.02 18.98
CA LYS A 25 -13.41 -18.39 18.50
C LYS A 25 -12.02 -18.72 17.99
N GLU A 26 -11.33 -19.60 18.70
CA GLU A 26 -10.06 -20.16 18.26
C GLU A 26 -10.18 -20.58 16.79
N LYS A 27 -9.31 -20.06 15.97
CA LYS A 27 -9.31 -20.37 14.53
C LYS A 27 -8.78 -21.77 14.33
N THR A 28 -9.62 -22.68 13.90
CA THR A 28 -9.27 -24.07 13.69
C THR A 28 -9.30 -24.49 12.22
N VAL A 29 -8.57 -25.55 11.88
CA VAL A 29 -8.53 -26.15 10.54
C VAL A 29 -8.43 -27.66 10.62
N VAL A 30 -9.06 -28.35 9.69
CA VAL A 30 -8.94 -29.82 9.53
C VAL A 30 -7.81 -30.12 8.56
N ALA A 31 -6.83 -30.93 8.98
CA ALA A 31 -5.72 -31.34 8.13
C ALA A 31 -6.16 -32.33 7.06
N GLN A 32 -5.70 -32.15 5.84
CA GLN A 32 -6.00 -32.98 4.69
C GLN A 32 -4.90 -34.04 4.47
N LYS A 33 -5.22 -35.07 3.68
CA LYS A 33 -4.28 -36.15 3.32
C LYS A 33 -3.00 -35.60 2.71
N GLY A 34 -1.86 -35.98 3.30
CA GLY A 34 -0.55 -35.56 2.83
C GLY A 34 -0.17 -34.14 3.22
N GLU A 35 -1.00 -33.42 4.00
CA GLU A 35 -0.72 -32.06 4.44
C GLU A 35 0.27 -32.05 5.63
N GLY A 36 1.31 -31.24 5.53
CA GLY A 36 2.28 -30.99 6.60
C GLY A 36 2.07 -29.65 7.27
N ILE A 37 2.63 -29.46 8.48
CA ILE A 37 2.51 -28.20 9.26
C ILE A 37 2.96 -26.99 8.42
N TYR A 38 4.04 -27.11 7.66
CA TYR A 38 4.56 -26.02 6.80
C TYR A 38 3.56 -25.63 5.70
N THR A 39 2.94 -26.61 5.06
CA THR A 39 1.91 -26.40 4.03
C THR A 39 0.66 -25.78 4.65
N LEU A 40 0.25 -26.28 5.80
CA LEU A 40 -0.91 -25.78 6.54
C LEU A 40 -0.71 -24.32 6.96
N LEU A 41 0.44 -23.95 7.55
CA LEU A 41 0.74 -22.58 7.92
C LEU A 41 0.75 -21.63 6.70
N ARG A 42 1.35 -22.04 5.57
CA ARG A 42 1.34 -21.26 4.33
C ARG A 42 -0.06 -21.04 3.79
N LYS A 43 -0.96 -22.00 3.89
CA LYS A 43 -2.38 -21.89 3.49
C LYS A 43 -3.10 -20.73 4.22
N PHE A 44 -2.66 -20.43 5.44
CA PHE A 44 -3.12 -19.27 6.22
C PHE A 44 -2.22 -18.03 6.07
N ASN A 45 -1.34 -17.99 5.04
CA ASN A 45 -0.37 -16.92 4.82
C ASN A 45 0.56 -16.66 6.02
N MET A 46 0.89 -17.71 6.77
CA MET A 46 1.81 -17.67 7.90
C MET A 46 3.19 -18.17 7.49
N SER A 47 4.25 -17.44 7.81
CA SER A 47 5.63 -17.90 7.59
C SER A 47 5.94 -19.08 8.53
N PRO A 48 6.26 -20.29 8.02
CA PRO A 48 6.58 -21.41 8.88
C PRO A 48 7.75 -21.14 9.83
N SER A 49 8.78 -20.42 9.37
CA SER A 49 9.94 -20.06 10.19
C SER A 49 9.58 -19.25 11.44
N LYS A 50 8.45 -18.54 11.40
CA LYS A 50 7.99 -17.69 12.50
C LYS A 50 6.94 -18.37 13.39
N TYR A 51 6.03 -19.14 12.80
CA TYR A 51 4.84 -19.66 13.50
C TYR A 51 4.88 -21.16 13.77
N TYR A 52 5.95 -21.86 13.39
CA TYR A 52 6.05 -23.32 13.59
C TYR A 52 6.08 -23.69 15.07
N SER A 53 6.86 -22.98 15.88
CA SER A 53 6.95 -23.21 17.33
C SER A 53 5.61 -22.97 18.03
N ASP A 54 4.91 -21.89 17.65
CA ASP A 54 3.63 -21.53 18.23
C ASP A 54 2.55 -22.56 17.86
N PHE A 55 2.56 -23.01 16.59
CA PHE A 55 1.68 -24.07 16.14
C PHE A 55 1.91 -25.38 16.90
N ILE A 56 3.16 -25.77 17.12
CA ILE A 56 3.52 -26.95 17.92
C ILE A 56 3.00 -26.81 19.36
N ALA A 57 3.23 -25.65 19.98
CA ALA A 57 2.81 -25.39 21.36
C ALA A 57 1.27 -25.49 21.52
N LEU A 58 0.51 -24.88 20.62
CA LEU A 58 -0.96 -24.89 20.64
C LEU A 58 -1.58 -26.27 20.37
N ASN A 59 -0.86 -27.13 19.64
CA ASN A 59 -1.38 -28.43 19.20
C ASN A 59 -0.60 -29.60 19.75
N LYS A 60 0.16 -29.44 20.82
CA LYS A 60 1.11 -30.43 21.38
C LYS A 60 0.51 -31.81 21.52
N ASP A 61 -0.72 -31.91 22.08
CA ASP A 61 -1.39 -33.16 22.37
C ASP A 61 -2.08 -33.80 21.15
N ASN A 62 -2.12 -33.06 20.05
CA ASN A 62 -2.79 -33.42 18.82
C ASN A 62 -1.84 -33.86 17.69
N LEU A 63 -0.52 -33.74 17.91
CA LEU A 63 0.50 -34.02 16.90
C LEU A 63 1.04 -35.46 17.03
N ARG A 64 1.26 -36.13 15.89
CA ARG A 64 1.97 -37.42 15.83
C ARG A 64 3.46 -37.16 16.05
N ASN A 65 4.03 -37.82 17.07
CA ASN A 65 5.44 -37.67 17.46
C ASN A 65 5.86 -36.19 17.65
N GLY A 66 4.91 -35.33 18.06
CA GLY A 66 5.15 -33.89 18.31
C GLY A 66 5.46 -33.03 17.05
N LYS A 67 5.39 -33.59 15.84
CA LYS A 67 5.86 -32.92 14.61
C LYS A 67 4.99 -33.14 13.38
N HIS A 68 4.04 -34.06 13.39
CA HIS A 68 3.26 -34.43 12.21
C HIS A 68 1.76 -34.29 12.45
N LEU A 69 1.03 -33.94 11.41
CA LEU A 69 -0.44 -33.89 11.43
C LEU A 69 -1.02 -35.27 11.20
N TYR A 70 -2.21 -35.52 11.81
CA TYR A 70 -3.08 -36.64 11.44
C TYR A 70 -4.13 -36.10 10.44
N GLU A 71 -4.34 -36.84 9.36
CA GLU A 71 -5.43 -36.55 8.42
C GLU A 71 -6.79 -36.55 9.14
N GLY A 72 -7.64 -35.59 8.80
CA GLY A 72 -8.99 -35.44 9.35
C GLY A 72 -9.04 -34.85 10.76
N LYS A 73 -7.92 -34.64 11.43
CA LYS A 73 -7.86 -34.03 12.77
C LYS A 73 -7.86 -32.50 12.70
N THR A 74 -8.54 -31.88 13.67
CA THR A 74 -8.64 -30.43 13.80
C THR A 74 -7.43 -29.88 14.55
N TYR A 75 -6.86 -28.79 14.06
CA TYR A 75 -5.72 -28.09 14.64
C TYR A 75 -6.04 -26.61 14.85
N ILE A 76 -5.54 -26.05 15.95
CA ILE A 76 -5.62 -24.63 16.27
C ILE A 76 -4.54 -23.89 15.47
N ILE A 77 -4.95 -22.87 14.74
CA ILE A 77 -4.03 -21.99 14.01
C ILE A 77 -3.57 -20.91 14.97
N PRO A 78 -2.24 -20.66 15.11
CA PRO A 78 -1.72 -19.59 15.94
C PRO A 78 -2.37 -18.25 15.59
N ASP A 79 -2.75 -17.46 16.59
CA ASP A 79 -3.14 -16.09 16.35
C ASP A 79 -1.93 -15.31 15.86
N ARG A 80 -2.16 -14.37 14.94
CA ARG A 80 -1.10 -13.52 14.40
C ARG A 80 -0.72 -12.42 15.38
N LEU A 81 -0.36 -12.79 16.60
CA LEU A 81 0.21 -11.85 17.56
C LEU A 81 1.68 -11.64 17.23
N ILE A 82 2.03 -10.43 16.84
CA ILE A 82 3.43 -10.02 16.71
C ILE A 82 3.84 -9.43 18.06
N LYS A 83 4.65 -10.17 18.83
CA LYS A 83 5.34 -9.59 19.98
C LYS A 83 6.40 -8.62 19.45
N VAL A 84 6.17 -7.33 19.62
CA VAL A 84 7.16 -6.28 19.41
C VAL A 84 7.35 -5.63 20.77
N ASP A 85 8.54 -5.78 21.34
CA ASP A 85 8.99 -5.13 22.58
C ASP A 85 8.04 -5.21 23.79
N GLY A 86 7.54 -6.41 24.09
CA GLY A 86 6.78 -6.66 25.32
C GLY A 86 5.35 -6.12 25.35
N LYS A 87 4.83 -5.58 24.25
CA LYS A 87 3.41 -5.24 24.09
C LYS A 87 2.79 -6.12 23.00
N GLU A 88 1.74 -6.85 23.35
CA GLU A 88 0.91 -7.59 22.42
C GLU A 88 0.10 -6.58 21.58
N GLU A 89 0.53 -6.30 20.34
CA GLU A 89 -0.31 -5.65 19.36
C GLU A 89 -0.89 -6.72 18.42
N LEU A 90 -2.22 -6.87 18.47
CA LEU A 90 -2.97 -7.60 17.44
C LEU A 90 -2.58 -7.08 16.07
N SER A 91 -2.07 -7.94 15.17
CA SER A 91 -1.94 -7.60 13.76
C SER A 91 -3.34 -7.50 13.16
N ALA A 92 -3.94 -6.32 13.27
CA ALA A 92 -5.26 -6.05 12.72
C ALA A 92 -5.21 -6.31 11.20
N ILE A 93 -5.93 -7.35 10.75
CA ILE A 93 -6.25 -7.51 9.34
C ILE A 93 -7.22 -6.38 9.02
N VAL A 94 -6.77 -5.40 8.29
CA VAL A 94 -7.66 -4.33 7.80
C VAL A 94 -8.33 -4.89 6.55
N ASN A 95 -9.57 -5.35 6.70
CA ASN A 95 -10.39 -5.83 5.62
C ASN A 95 -11.09 -4.65 4.92
N GLY A 96 -11.24 -4.73 3.61
CA GLY A 96 -12.20 -3.91 2.91
C GLY A 96 -11.64 -2.74 2.11
N TYR A 97 -10.55 -2.95 1.37
CA TYR A 97 -10.07 -2.02 0.33
C TYR A 97 -10.37 -2.58 -1.08
N PRO A 98 -11.63 -2.51 -1.56
CA PRO A 98 -12.03 -3.07 -2.86
C PRO A 98 -11.20 -2.52 -4.03
N ILE A 99 -10.75 -1.27 -3.92
CA ILE A 99 -9.89 -0.60 -4.91
C ILE A 99 -8.60 -1.37 -5.25
N PHE A 100 -8.13 -2.24 -4.38
CA PHE A 100 -6.96 -3.07 -4.67
C PHE A 100 -7.31 -4.37 -5.42
N GLY A 101 -8.59 -4.58 -5.76
CA GLY A 101 -9.08 -5.82 -6.37
C GLY A 101 -9.21 -6.97 -5.35
N LYS A 102 -10.03 -7.97 -5.66
CA LYS A 102 -10.39 -9.09 -4.75
C LYS A 102 -9.17 -9.77 -4.10
N LYS A 103 -8.11 -10.00 -4.88
CA LYS A 103 -6.88 -10.68 -4.43
C LYS A 103 -6.10 -9.87 -3.39
N HIS A 104 -6.18 -8.55 -3.44
CA HIS A 104 -5.36 -7.62 -2.68
C HIS A 104 -6.15 -6.74 -1.70
N ALA A 105 -7.47 -6.89 -1.64
CA ALA A 105 -8.37 -6.07 -0.80
C ALA A 105 -8.05 -6.15 0.70
N THR A 106 -7.47 -7.26 1.15
CA THR A 106 -7.03 -7.44 2.53
C THR A 106 -5.60 -6.93 2.70
N VAL A 107 -5.38 -6.02 3.65
CA VAL A 107 -4.06 -5.47 3.97
C VAL A 107 -3.60 -5.96 5.33
N GLN A 108 -2.47 -6.68 5.37
CA GLN A 108 -1.85 -7.08 6.62
C GLN A 108 -1.07 -5.90 7.22
N ARG A 109 -1.31 -5.58 8.49
CA ARG A 109 -0.56 -4.57 9.23
C ARG A 109 0.89 -5.03 9.42
N LYS A 110 1.85 -4.24 8.93
CA LYS A 110 3.29 -4.47 9.10
C LYS A 110 3.87 -3.66 10.27
N SER A 111 3.34 -2.45 10.49
CA SER A 111 3.73 -1.58 11.61
C SER A 111 2.73 -0.44 11.81
N ASN A 112 2.94 0.36 12.86
CA ASN A 112 2.19 1.61 13.12
C ASN A 112 3.03 2.87 12.87
N LYS A 113 4.15 2.75 12.12
CA LYS A 113 5.08 3.87 11.90
C LYS A 113 4.46 5.08 11.21
N LEU A 114 3.37 4.90 10.46
CA LEU A 114 2.62 5.97 9.79
C LEU A 114 1.24 6.22 10.42
N LYS A 115 1.00 5.73 11.65
CA LYS A 115 -0.27 5.98 12.35
C LYS A 115 -0.50 7.49 12.53
N GLY A 116 -1.67 7.97 12.08
CA GLY A 116 -2.03 9.40 12.13
C GLY A 116 -1.57 10.22 10.93
N ALA A 117 -0.66 9.69 10.11
CA ALA A 117 -0.26 10.33 8.86
C ALA A 117 -1.27 10.11 7.73
N VAL A 118 -1.40 11.10 6.85
CA VAL A 118 -2.30 11.10 5.68
C VAL A 118 -1.49 11.23 4.40
N TYR A 119 -1.78 10.37 3.45
CA TYR A 119 -1.15 10.39 2.13
C TYR A 119 -2.19 10.49 1.03
N TYR A 120 -1.97 11.40 0.11
CA TYR A 120 -2.73 11.56 -1.14
C TYR A 120 -1.90 10.96 -2.25
N LEU A 121 -2.47 10.06 -3.04
CA LEU A 121 -1.78 9.41 -4.14
C LEU A 121 -2.47 9.72 -5.46
N ILE A 122 -1.73 10.28 -6.40
CA ILE A 122 -2.18 10.54 -7.77
C ILE A 122 -1.36 9.67 -8.71
N SER A 123 -2.00 8.78 -9.46
CA SER A 123 -1.44 8.25 -10.69
C SER A 123 -1.55 9.30 -11.79
N GLY A 124 -0.49 9.44 -12.58
CA GLY A 124 -0.52 10.31 -13.76
C GLY A 124 -1.55 9.82 -14.77
N HIS A 125 -2.14 10.78 -15.49
CA HIS A 125 -3.12 10.50 -16.55
C HIS A 125 -4.41 9.81 -16.05
N GLY A 126 -5.07 8.99 -16.88
CA GLY A 126 -6.32 8.29 -16.57
C GLY A 126 -7.58 8.95 -17.14
N GLY A 127 -8.63 8.18 -17.32
CA GLY A 127 -9.86 8.52 -18.03
C GLY A 127 -9.57 8.77 -19.51
N PRO A 128 -9.96 9.91 -20.07
CA PRO A 128 -9.76 10.17 -21.50
C PRO A 128 -8.29 10.43 -21.91
N ASP A 129 -7.35 10.34 -20.98
CA ASP A 129 -5.94 10.65 -21.19
C ASP A 129 -5.05 9.48 -20.78
N PRO A 130 -4.67 8.58 -21.69
CA PRO A 130 -3.82 7.43 -21.39
C PRO A 130 -2.35 7.82 -21.14
N GLY A 131 -1.99 9.10 -21.27
CA GLY A 131 -0.59 9.54 -21.22
C GLY A 131 0.21 9.03 -22.42
N ALA A 132 1.44 8.64 -22.18
CA ALA A 132 2.28 8.07 -23.22
C ALA A 132 1.82 6.67 -23.61
N VAL A 133 1.60 6.46 -24.91
CA VAL A 133 1.23 5.15 -25.48
C VAL A 133 2.36 4.63 -26.35
N THR A 134 2.66 3.33 -26.22
CA THR A 134 3.65 2.65 -27.06
C THR A 134 3.25 1.19 -27.28
N LYS A 135 4.08 0.44 -28.02
CA LYS A 135 3.85 -1.00 -28.27
C LYS A 135 4.88 -1.85 -27.53
N TYR A 136 4.40 -2.94 -26.94
CA TYR A 136 5.23 -4.05 -26.54
C TYR A 136 4.84 -5.30 -27.34
N GLY A 137 5.66 -5.67 -28.31
CA GLY A 137 5.28 -6.62 -29.35
C GLY A 137 4.09 -6.10 -30.17
N LYS A 138 3.00 -6.86 -30.22
CA LYS A 138 1.75 -6.47 -30.92
C LYS A 138 0.72 -5.78 -30.02
N LYS A 139 1.00 -5.65 -28.71
CA LYS A 139 0.05 -5.09 -27.72
C LYS A 139 0.37 -3.64 -27.44
N LEU A 140 -0.67 -2.81 -27.29
CA LEU A 140 -0.54 -1.45 -26.78
C LEU A 140 -0.32 -1.49 -25.27
N ILE A 141 0.48 -0.56 -24.78
CA ILE A 141 0.70 -0.26 -23.37
C ILE A 141 0.67 1.26 -23.21
N SER A 142 0.09 1.74 -22.11
CA SER A 142 -0.05 3.16 -21.80
C SER A 142 0.53 3.50 -20.44
N GLU A 143 0.87 4.76 -20.25
CA GLU A 143 1.47 5.27 -19.03
C GLU A 143 0.55 5.13 -17.82
N ASP A 144 -0.72 5.54 -17.96
CA ASP A 144 -1.71 5.58 -16.89
C ASP A 144 -1.90 4.23 -16.21
N GLU A 145 -2.02 3.14 -16.96
CA GLU A 145 -2.24 1.79 -16.46
C GLU A 145 -1.14 1.33 -15.48
N TYR A 146 0.11 1.56 -15.85
CA TYR A 146 1.24 1.14 -15.01
C TYR A 146 1.49 2.12 -13.87
N ALA A 147 1.26 3.42 -14.08
CA ALA A 147 1.30 4.42 -13.02
C ALA A 147 0.23 4.12 -11.97
N TYR A 148 -0.99 3.74 -12.40
CA TYR A 148 -2.08 3.37 -11.52
C TYR A 148 -1.77 2.10 -10.71
N ASP A 149 -1.31 1.01 -11.35
CA ASP A 149 -0.94 -0.23 -10.66
C ASP A 149 0.15 -0.01 -9.60
N ILE A 150 1.19 0.80 -9.91
CA ILE A 150 2.23 1.15 -8.95
C ILE A 150 1.66 2.01 -7.81
N THR A 151 0.76 2.96 -8.11
CA THR A 151 0.10 3.80 -7.11
C THR A 151 -0.74 2.97 -6.14
N LEU A 152 -1.49 1.99 -6.63
CA LEU A 152 -2.28 1.08 -5.79
C LEU A 152 -1.37 0.23 -4.88
N ARG A 153 -0.27 -0.31 -5.42
CA ARG A 153 0.72 -1.06 -4.62
C ARG A 153 1.33 -0.18 -3.54
N LEU A 154 1.68 1.06 -3.85
CA LEU A 154 2.16 2.04 -2.88
C LEU A 154 1.11 2.32 -1.81
N GLY A 155 -0.13 2.58 -2.18
CA GLY A 155 -1.23 2.81 -1.25
C GLY A 155 -1.38 1.64 -0.27
N ARG A 156 -1.31 0.41 -0.77
CA ARG A 156 -1.38 -0.81 0.04
C ARG A 156 -0.19 -0.93 1.01
N GLU A 157 1.02 -0.59 0.58
CA GLU A 157 2.20 -0.55 1.46
C GLU A 157 2.03 0.50 2.58
N LEU A 158 1.62 1.72 2.26
CA LEU A 158 1.44 2.78 3.27
C LEU A 158 0.35 2.44 4.29
N ILE A 159 -0.77 1.87 3.86
CA ILE A 159 -1.84 1.38 4.73
C ILE A 159 -1.30 0.27 5.65
N SER A 160 -0.44 -0.62 5.15
CA SER A 160 0.17 -1.66 5.97
C SER A 160 1.04 -1.11 7.11
N HIS A 161 1.50 0.12 7.00
CA HIS A 161 2.24 0.85 8.04
C HIS A 161 1.38 1.81 8.87
N GLY A 162 0.07 1.80 8.68
CA GLY A 162 -0.87 2.57 9.52
C GLY A 162 -1.34 3.89 8.97
N ALA A 163 -0.94 4.26 7.76
CA ALA A 163 -1.37 5.52 7.15
C ALA A 163 -2.84 5.52 6.77
N LEU A 164 -3.45 6.72 6.78
CA LEU A 164 -4.66 7.00 6.05
C LEU A 164 -4.28 7.39 4.61
N VAL A 165 -4.80 6.68 3.62
CA VAL A 165 -4.46 6.89 2.21
C VAL A 165 -5.69 7.23 1.39
N TYR A 166 -5.60 8.28 0.58
CA TYR A 166 -6.58 8.65 -0.43
C TYR A 166 -6.00 8.42 -1.82
N ILE A 167 -6.61 7.53 -2.59
CA ILE A 167 -6.32 7.33 -4.02
C ILE A 167 -7.18 8.34 -4.79
N ILE A 168 -6.54 9.24 -5.54
CA ILE A 168 -7.22 10.37 -6.20
C ILE A 168 -7.71 9.99 -7.60
N ILE A 169 -6.92 9.29 -8.38
CA ILE A 169 -7.39 8.66 -9.63
C ILE A 169 -7.77 7.23 -9.30
N ARG A 170 -8.97 6.84 -9.66
CA ARG A 170 -9.60 5.58 -9.25
C ARG A 170 -10.18 4.90 -10.46
N ASP A 171 -10.14 3.59 -10.42
CA ASP A 171 -10.80 2.71 -11.35
C ASP A 171 -11.64 1.71 -10.54
N GLU A 172 -12.90 1.52 -10.93
CA GLU A 172 -13.83 0.66 -10.16
C GLU A 172 -13.68 -0.82 -10.52
N ASN A 173 -13.20 -1.11 -11.72
CA ASN A 173 -13.09 -2.47 -12.25
C ASN A 173 -11.65 -2.99 -12.22
N ASP A 174 -10.64 -2.12 -12.20
CA ASP A 174 -9.24 -2.49 -12.16
C ASP A 174 -8.61 -2.24 -10.77
N GLY A 175 -8.07 -3.32 -10.21
CA GLY A 175 -7.29 -3.28 -8.98
C GLY A 175 -5.79 -3.47 -9.27
N ILE A 176 -5.05 -4.01 -8.30
CA ILE A 176 -3.65 -4.43 -8.50
C ILE A 176 -3.62 -5.64 -9.44
N ARG A 177 -2.87 -5.53 -10.53
CA ARG A 177 -2.81 -6.51 -11.62
C ARG A 177 -1.41 -7.11 -11.74
N ASP A 178 -1.33 -8.46 -11.82
CA ASP A 178 -0.05 -9.17 -11.95
C ASP A 178 0.34 -9.42 -13.43
N GLY A 179 -0.50 -9.01 -14.37
CA GLY A 179 -0.23 -9.13 -15.80
C GLY A 179 0.97 -8.30 -16.24
N LYS A 180 1.72 -8.83 -17.22
CA LYS A 180 2.80 -8.08 -17.87
C LYS A 180 2.24 -6.99 -18.79
N ILE A 181 1.15 -7.27 -19.47
CA ILE A 181 0.41 -6.33 -20.30
C ILE A 181 -0.87 -5.99 -19.53
N LEU A 182 -1.01 -4.73 -19.22
CA LEU A 182 -2.23 -4.15 -18.66
C LEU A 182 -3.02 -3.58 -19.84
N PRO A 183 -4.24 -4.04 -20.08
CA PRO A 183 -5.08 -3.51 -21.15
C PRO A 183 -5.31 -2.01 -20.95
N VAL A 184 -5.27 -1.26 -22.03
CA VAL A 184 -5.58 0.18 -22.02
C VAL A 184 -7.08 0.34 -22.00
N ASP A 185 -7.62 1.07 -21.05
CA ASP A 185 -9.01 1.50 -21.01
C ASP A 185 -9.11 3.00 -20.66
N TYR A 186 -10.30 3.53 -20.40
CA TYR A 186 -10.54 4.97 -20.32
C TYR A 186 -11.64 5.31 -19.30
N ASP A 187 -11.88 4.46 -18.32
CA ASP A 187 -13.03 4.56 -17.41
C ASP A 187 -12.66 5.04 -16.00
N GLU A 188 -11.40 5.43 -15.78
CA GLU A 188 -10.99 6.01 -14.51
C GLU A 188 -11.77 7.28 -14.19
N VAL A 189 -11.91 7.48 -12.88
CA VAL A 189 -12.60 8.63 -12.29
C VAL A 189 -11.69 9.36 -11.31
N CYS A 190 -11.98 10.63 -11.06
CA CYS A 190 -11.32 11.41 -10.00
C CYS A 190 -12.12 11.33 -8.70
N TYR A 191 -11.43 11.23 -7.58
CA TYR A 191 -12.02 11.20 -6.24
C TYR A 191 -13.12 12.28 -6.05
N PRO A 192 -14.28 11.97 -5.41
CA PRO A 192 -14.65 10.64 -4.91
C PRO A 192 -15.13 9.67 -6.01
N ASN A 193 -15.71 10.09 -7.11
CA ASN A 193 -16.14 9.35 -8.31
C ASN A 193 -16.61 10.33 -9.39
N LYS A 194 -15.82 11.35 -9.68
CA LYS A 194 -16.14 12.37 -10.69
C LYS A 194 -15.55 11.97 -12.03
N THR A 195 -16.32 12.01 -13.08
CA THR A 195 -15.84 11.84 -14.46
C THR A 195 -14.69 12.80 -14.75
N ILE A 196 -13.64 12.29 -15.39
CA ILE A 196 -12.43 13.07 -15.72
C ILE A 196 -12.71 13.86 -17.03
N PRO A 197 -12.52 15.21 -17.03
CA PRO A 197 -12.77 16.03 -18.22
C PRO A 197 -11.78 15.77 -19.35
N LEU A 198 -12.21 15.96 -20.61
CA LEU A 198 -11.33 15.91 -21.79
C LEU A 198 -10.27 17.01 -21.77
N ASN A 199 -10.59 18.19 -21.27
CA ASN A 199 -9.68 19.33 -21.23
C ASN A 199 -8.57 19.12 -20.20
N GLN A 200 -7.32 19.22 -20.62
CA GLN A 200 -6.14 19.00 -19.77
C GLN A 200 -6.10 19.89 -18.53
N VAL A 201 -6.36 21.18 -18.68
CA VAL A 201 -6.33 22.12 -17.55
C VAL A 201 -7.43 21.78 -16.55
N ALA A 202 -8.63 21.44 -17.03
CA ALA A 202 -9.74 21.03 -16.19
C ALA A 202 -9.44 19.72 -15.45
N ARG A 203 -8.79 18.74 -16.11
CA ARG A 203 -8.34 17.49 -15.47
C ARG A 203 -7.36 17.75 -14.32
N LEU A 204 -6.34 18.58 -14.59
CA LEU A 204 -5.31 18.91 -13.59
C LEU A 204 -5.93 19.68 -12.42
N LYS A 205 -6.83 20.65 -12.72
CA LYS A 205 -7.56 21.39 -11.69
C LYS A 205 -8.42 20.47 -10.81
N GLN A 206 -9.13 19.54 -11.42
CA GLN A 206 -9.96 18.58 -10.68
C GLN A 206 -9.16 17.77 -9.64
N ARG A 207 -7.94 17.33 -9.99
CA ARG A 207 -7.04 16.63 -9.06
C ARG A 207 -6.55 17.54 -7.95
N VAL A 208 -6.17 18.78 -8.28
CA VAL A 208 -5.76 19.80 -7.31
C VAL A 208 -6.88 20.07 -6.31
N ASP A 209 -8.10 20.31 -6.80
CA ASP A 209 -9.26 20.57 -5.94
C ASP A 209 -9.52 19.40 -4.99
N ALA A 210 -9.53 18.17 -5.51
CA ALA A 210 -9.73 16.97 -4.70
C ALA A 210 -8.69 16.82 -3.57
N VAL A 211 -7.40 17.05 -3.89
CA VAL A 211 -6.32 16.97 -2.90
C VAL A 211 -6.43 18.09 -1.88
N ASN A 212 -6.67 19.34 -2.31
CA ASN A 212 -6.70 20.49 -1.43
C ASN A 212 -7.91 20.46 -0.47
N ASP A 213 -9.08 20.01 -0.95
CA ASP A 213 -10.27 19.79 -0.11
C ASP A 213 -10.00 18.74 0.98
N LEU A 214 -9.37 17.64 0.60
CA LEU A 214 -8.97 16.59 1.54
C LEU A 214 -7.89 17.05 2.51
N TYR A 215 -6.95 17.87 2.07
CA TYR A 215 -5.91 18.47 2.91
C TYR A 215 -6.53 19.35 4.00
N ILE A 216 -7.48 20.20 3.63
CA ILE A 216 -8.21 21.08 4.58
C ILE A 216 -8.99 20.23 5.58
N LYS A 217 -9.68 19.18 5.10
CA LYS A 217 -10.43 18.24 5.95
C LYS A 217 -9.55 17.53 6.98
N ASN A 218 -8.29 17.28 6.65
CA ASN A 218 -7.33 16.61 7.53
C ASN A 218 -6.35 17.57 8.22
N LYS A 219 -6.71 18.87 8.33
CA LYS A 219 -5.87 19.89 8.98
C LYS A 219 -5.34 19.42 10.34
N GLY A 220 -4.09 19.73 10.63
CA GLY A 220 -3.42 19.37 11.89
C GLY A 220 -2.74 17.99 11.87
N LYS A 221 -2.95 17.17 10.85
CA LYS A 221 -2.24 15.89 10.69
C LYS A 221 -0.96 16.07 9.87
N TYR A 222 -0.04 15.11 9.98
CA TYR A 222 1.06 14.98 9.03
C TYR A 222 0.50 14.56 7.66
N GLN A 223 0.77 15.33 6.61
CA GLN A 223 0.16 15.12 5.29
C GLN A 223 1.19 15.23 4.17
N ARG A 224 1.15 14.31 3.20
CA ARG A 224 2.01 14.31 2.01
C ARG A 224 1.22 13.92 0.78
N LEU A 225 1.63 14.45 -0.36
CA LEU A 225 1.15 14.06 -1.68
C LEU A 225 2.28 13.34 -2.43
N ILE A 226 1.96 12.23 -3.06
CA ILE A 226 2.86 11.52 -3.97
C ILE A 226 2.15 11.39 -5.32
N VAL A 227 2.82 11.82 -6.37
CA VAL A 227 2.35 11.71 -7.75
C VAL A 227 3.29 10.76 -8.49
N THR A 228 2.76 9.77 -9.17
CA THR A 228 3.53 8.79 -9.94
C THR A 228 3.22 8.90 -11.42
N HIS A 229 4.24 9.01 -12.24
CA HIS A 229 4.20 9.04 -13.70
C HIS A 229 5.20 8.04 -14.29
N ILE A 230 5.05 7.80 -15.59
CA ILE A 230 6.03 7.05 -16.39
C ILE A 230 6.40 7.90 -17.59
N ASP A 231 7.62 8.40 -17.59
CA ASP A 231 8.11 9.34 -18.62
C ASP A 231 8.10 8.73 -20.03
N SER A 232 8.08 9.60 -21.02
CA SER A 232 8.13 9.25 -22.44
C SER A 232 9.00 10.19 -23.28
N ARG A 233 9.87 11.00 -22.65
CA ARG A 233 10.55 12.15 -23.28
C ARG A 233 11.39 11.78 -24.49
N SER A 234 12.11 10.66 -24.47
CA SER A 234 12.93 10.27 -25.62
C SER A 234 12.97 8.77 -25.80
N VAL A 235 12.81 8.34 -27.05
CA VAL A 235 12.99 6.93 -27.43
C VAL A 235 14.45 6.55 -27.17
N GLY A 236 14.66 5.50 -26.37
CA GLY A 236 15.99 4.97 -26.10
C GLY A 236 16.71 5.52 -24.87
N GLN A 237 16.29 6.68 -24.32
CA GLN A 237 16.90 7.20 -23.10
C GLN A 237 16.41 6.42 -21.86
N ASN A 238 17.37 5.84 -21.12
CA ASN A 238 17.12 5.28 -19.80
C ASN A 238 17.13 6.42 -18.78
N ILE A 239 16.07 6.57 -17.99
CA ILE A 239 15.97 7.68 -17.04
C ILE A 239 15.97 7.21 -15.58
N ASP A 240 16.06 5.91 -15.33
CA ASP A 240 15.92 5.35 -13.99
C ASP A 240 14.67 5.85 -13.26
N VAL A 241 14.80 6.72 -12.26
CA VAL A 241 13.67 7.36 -11.57
C VAL A 241 14.03 8.80 -11.27
N PHE A 242 13.17 9.75 -11.64
CA PHE A 242 13.33 11.15 -11.30
C PHE A 242 12.32 11.59 -10.26
N PHE A 243 12.75 12.47 -9.35
CA PHE A 243 11.96 12.99 -8.26
C PHE A 243 11.91 14.51 -8.35
N TYR A 244 10.70 15.08 -8.35
CA TYR A 244 10.48 16.50 -8.42
C TYR A 244 9.75 17.01 -7.19
N HIS A 245 10.05 18.24 -6.80
CA HIS A 245 9.41 18.95 -5.70
C HIS A 245 9.23 20.43 -6.05
N HIS A 246 8.52 21.18 -5.22
CA HIS A 246 8.45 22.64 -5.32
C HIS A 246 9.68 23.27 -4.65
N GLU A 247 10.34 24.25 -5.30
CA GLU A 247 11.55 24.92 -4.79
C GLU A 247 11.39 25.47 -3.36
N LYS A 248 10.22 26.08 -3.07
CA LYS A 248 9.90 26.69 -1.76
C LYS A 248 9.39 25.70 -0.72
N SER A 249 9.28 24.41 -1.04
CA SER A 249 8.78 23.38 -0.12
C SER A 249 9.93 22.57 0.47
N SER A 250 10.42 22.96 1.65
CA SER A 250 11.43 22.19 2.39
C SER A 250 10.95 20.78 2.72
N ASN A 251 9.68 20.62 3.08
CA ASN A 251 9.07 19.32 3.34
C ASN A 251 8.94 18.46 2.06
N GLY A 252 8.59 19.06 0.91
CA GLY A 252 8.55 18.36 -0.38
C GLY A 252 9.95 17.93 -0.83
N LYS A 253 10.94 18.81 -0.68
CA LYS A 253 12.34 18.49 -0.94
C LYS A 253 12.82 17.32 -0.09
N ARG A 254 12.57 17.33 1.24
CA ARG A 254 12.96 16.26 2.15
C ARG A 254 12.30 14.93 1.80
N LEU A 255 11.00 14.94 1.42
CA LEU A 255 10.30 13.74 0.96
C LEU A 255 10.95 13.16 -0.30
N ALA A 256 11.15 13.99 -1.33
CA ALA A 256 11.79 13.57 -2.58
C ALA A 256 13.22 13.05 -2.34
N GLU A 257 14.02 13.73 -1.52
CA GLU A 257 15.36 13.31 -1.12
C GLU A 257 15.36 11.97 -0.37
N SER A 258 14.41 11.75 0.55
CA SER A 258 14.32 10.52 1.32
C SER A 258 14.00 9.32 0.43
N ILE A 259 13.09 9.52 -0.55
CA ILE A 259 12.77 8.48 -1.53
C ILE A 259 13.97 8.24 -2.44
N HIS A 260 14.62 9.29 -2.95
CA HIS A 260 15.81 9.19 -3.80
C HIS A 260 16.96 8.42 -3.11
N LYS A 261 17.26 8.74 -1.84
CA LYS A 261 18.27 8.01 -1.05
C LYS A 261 17.95 6.54 -0.90
N THR A 262 16.66 6.21 -0.73
CA THR A 262 16.24 4.80 -0.65
C THR A 262 16.49 4.10 -1.98
N PHE A 263 16.15 4.72 -3.10
CA PHE A 263 16.42 4.17 -4.43
C PHE A 263 17.91 3.96 -4.67
N ASP A 264 18.76 4.96 -4.40
CA ASP A 264 20.21 4.87 -4.53
C ASP A 264 20.77 3.68 -3.72
N SER A 265 20.37 3.53 -2.45
CA SER A 265 20.76 2.40 -1.61
C SER A 265 20.31 1.05 -2.19
N LYS A 266 19.05 0.97 -2.68
CA LYS A 266 18.51 -0.27 -3.26
C LYS A 266 19.18 -0.63 -4.58
N TYR A 267 19.51 0.35 -5.42
CA TYR A 267 20.24 0.09 -6.64
C TYR A 267 21.66 -0.44 -6.34
N ARG A 268 22.37 0.12 -5.38
CA ARG A 268 23.67 -0.42 -4.94
C ARG A 268 23.58 -1.84 -4.38
N GLU A 269 22.50 -2.15 -3.65
CA GLU A 269 22.28 -3.48 -3.08
C GLU A 269 21.96 -4.53 -4.16
N TYR A 270 21.04 -4.23 -5.09
CA TYR A 270 20.50 -5.22 -6.04
C TYR A 270 21.14 -5.16 -7.42
N GLN A 271 21.82 -4.08 -7.78
CA GLN A 271 22.47 -3.88 -9.07
C GLN A 271 23.85 -3.20 -8.91
N PRO A 272 24.79 -3.82 -8.19
CA PRO A 272 26.08 -3.19 -7.81
C PRO A 272 26.95 -2.78 -9.00
N ASN A 273 26.75 -3.41 -10.15
CA ASN A 273 27.48 -3.14 -11.41
C ASN A 273 26.77 -2.12 -12.31
N ARG A 274 25.79 -1.38 -11.80
CA ARG A 274 25.03 -0.39 -12.55
C ARG A 274 25.06 0.96 -11.83
N ASP A 275 25.44 1.99 -12.55
CA ASP A 275 25.29 3.36 -12.07
C ASP A 275 23.80 3.73 -12.01
N TYR A 276 23.37 4.25 -10.88
CA TYR A 276 22.05 4.84 -10.71
C TYR A 276 22.10 6.29 -11.14
N THR A 277 21.34 6.64 -12.18
CA THR A 277 21.31 7.97 -12.78
C THR A 277 20.08 8.80 -12.36
N GLY A 278 19.30 8.30 -11.41
CA GLY A 278 18.14 9.02 -10.87
C GLY A 278 18.54 10.32 -10.19
N THR A 279 17.72 11.35 -10.36
CA THR A 279 17.95 12.67 -9.79
C THR A 279 16.74 13.18 -9.03
N PHE A 280 16.95 14.16 -8.12
CA PHE A 280 15.84 14.92 -7.60
C PHE A 280 16.09 16.42 -7.87
N LEU A 281 15.06 17.09 -8.38
CA LEU A 281 15.13 18.47 -8.87
C LEU A 281 13.89 19.25 -8.48
N ASP A 282 13.99 20.58 -8.44
CA ASP A 282 12.80 21.40 -8.41
C ASP A 282 12.13 21.44 -9.81
N ARG A 283 10.81 21.37 -9.83
CA ARG A 283 9.96 21.52 -11.01
C ARG A 283 8.71 22.31 -10.66
N SER A 284 8.89 23.45 -10.03
CA SER A 284 7.82 24.32 -9.52
C SER A 284 6.83 24.79 -10.60
N GLY A 285 7.20 24.70 -11.89
CA GLY A 285 6.31 25.02 -13.02
C GLY A 285 5.27 23.94 -13.36
N LEU A 286 5.42 22.70 -12.85
CA LEU A 286 4.41 21.65 -13.05
C LEU A 286 3.11 22.03 -12.36
N TYR A 287 1.98 21.87 -13.04
CA TYR A 287 0.68 22.33 -12.56
C TYR A 287 0.32 21.80 -11.18
N LEU A 288 0.47 20.48 -10.95
CA LEU A 288 0.20 19.86 -9.65
C LEU A 288 1.18 20.36 -8.59
N VAL A 289 2.48 20.48 -8.92
CA VAL A 289 3.51 20.97 -7.99
C VAL A 289 3.23 22.39 -7.53
N LYS A 290 2.77 23.25 -8.46
CA LYS A 290 2.46 24.67 -8.20
C LYS A 290 1.20 24.88 -7.38
N ASN A 291 0.14 24.06 -7.57
CA ASN A 291 -1.20 24.41 -7.13
C ASN A 291 -1.73 23.52 -5.99
N THR A 292 -1.02 22.45 -5.59
CA THR A 292 -1.42 21.63 -4.43
C THR A 292 -0.82 22.17 -3.13
N ILE A 293 -1.59 22.09 -2.04
CA ILE A 293 -1.18 22.59 -0.72
C ILE A 293 -0.21 21.63 -0.01
N PRO A 294 -0.44 20.30 0.04
CA PRO A 294 0.43 19.41 0.79
C PRO A 294 1.85 19.36 0.17
N ALA A 295 2.84 19.22 1.03
CA ALA A 295 4.20 18.92 0.58
C ALA A 295 4.21 17.65 -0.27
N MET A 296 4.85 17.68 -1.45
CA MET A 296 4.76 16.62 -2.42
C MET A 296 6.10 16.16 -2.98
N ALA A 297 6.12 14.90 -3.41
CA ALA A 297 7.09 14.34 -4.34
C ALA A 297 6.35 13.90 -5.62
N TYR A 298 6.82 14.36 -6.77
CA TYR A 298 6.38 13.95 -8.09
C TYR A 298 7.45 13.01 -8.65
N ILE A 299 7.07 11.81 -9.08
CA ILE A 299 7.99 10.72 -9.39
C ILE A 299 7.76 10.25 -10.82
N GLU A 300 8.81 10.31 -11.65
CA GLU A 300 8.86 9.70 -12.98
C GLU A 300 9.55 8.35 -12.88
N ILE A 301 8.81 7.28 -13.08
CA ILE A 301 9.26 5.91 -12.82
C ILE A 301 9.74 5.25 -14.12
N GLY A 302 10.82 5.75 -14.71
CA GLY A 302 11.35 5.19 -15.95
C GLY A 302 10.67 5.73 -17.22
N ASN A 303 11.12 5.27 -18.38
CA ASN A 303 10.63 5.68 -19.70
C ASN A 303 9.91 4.51 -20.38
N ILE A 304 8.60 4.65 -20.61
CA ILE A 304 7.76 3.60 -21.20
C ILE A 304 8.21 3.21 -22.64
N LYS A 305 8.91 4.10 -23.34
CA LYS A 305 9.47 3.85 -24.68
C LYS A 305 10.86 3.21 -24.66
N ASN A 306 11.51 3.12 -23.51
CA ASN A 306 12.84 2.51 -23.38
C ASN A 306 12.72 1.03 -23.02
N LYS A 307 13.37 0.14 -23.77
CA LYS A 307 13.32 -1.32 -23.56
C LYS A 307 13.85 -1.79 -22.18
N LYS A 308 14.83 -1.08 -21.60
CA LYS A 308 15.38 -1.40 -20.28
C LYS A 308 14.39 -0.99 -19.18
N ASP A 309 13.79 0.20 -19.32
CA ASP A 309 12.78 0.69 -18.37
C ASP A 309 11.48 -0.10 -18.47
N GLN A 310 11.08 -0.54 -19.66
CA GLN A 310 9.95 -1.46 -19.84
C GLN A 310 10.08 -2.73 -19.00
N LYS A 311 11.27 -3.32 -18.87
CA LYS A 311 11.49 -4.49 -17.99
C LYS A 311 11.15 -4.18 -16.52
N ARG A 312 11.41 -2.96 -16.08
CA ARG A 312 11.09 -2.49 -14.73
C ARG A 312 9.59 -2.27 -14.57
N ILE A 313 8.95 -1.70 -15.56
CA ILE A 313 7.54 -1.28 -15.52
C ILE A 313 6.59 -2.46 -15.76
N LEU A 314 6.90 -3.33 -16.74
CA LEU A 314 5.97 -4.38 -17.18
C LEU A 314 5.92 -5.59 -16.24
N VAL A 315 6.96 -5.84 -15.46
CA VAL A 315 7.04 -7.00 -14.55
C VAL A 315 6.41 -6.65 -13.20
N ALA A 316 5.40 -7.43 -12.80
CA ALA A 316 4.61 -7.14 -11.60
C ALA A 316 5.45 -7.09 -10.32
N GLU A 317 6.43 -8.00 -10.18
CA GLU A 317 7.36 -8.04 -9.05
C GLU A 317 8.21 -6.77 -8.97
N ASN A 318 8.61 -6.23 -10.12
CA ASN A 318 9.36 -4.98 -10.19
C ASN A 318 8.47 -3.79 -9.81
N ARG A 319 7.20 -3.75 -10.26
CA ARG A 319 6.23 -2.73 -9.82
C ARG A 319 6.02 -2.78 -8.31
N GLN A 320 5.94 -3.98 -7.74
CA GLN A 320 5.85 -4.16 -6.29
C GLN A 320 7.12 -3.68 -5.58
N ALA A 321 8.30 -3.95 -6.12
CA ALA A 321 9.58 -3.49 -5.56
C ALA A 321 9.65 -1.95 -5.59
N LEU A 322 9.28 -1.32 -6.71
CA LEU A 322 9.24 0.14 -6.83
C LEU A 322 8.31 0.78 -5.79
N ALA A 323 7.09 0.27 -5.65
CA ALA A 323 6.13 0.73 -4.65
C ALA A 323 6.67 0.57 -3.22
N LYS A 324 7.31 -0.56 -2.93
CA LYS A 324 7.96 -0.81 -1.63
C LYS A 324 9.09 0.17 -1.36
N TRP A 325 9.96 0.44 -2.33
CA TRP A 325 11.07 1.38 -2.16
C TRP A 325 10.58 2.82 -1.96
N ILE A 326 9.52 3.23 -2.68
CA ILE A 326 8.87 4.52 -2.41
C ILE A 326 8.33 4.56 -0.98
N SER A 327 7.66 3.51 -0.52
CA SER A 327 7.13 3.41 0.85
C SER A 327 8.24 3.45 1.90
N GLU A 328 9.38 2.80 1.69
CA GLU A 328 10.55 2.85 2.58
C GLU A 328 11.11 4.28 2.67
N GLY A 329 11.18 5.00 1.54
CA GLY A 329 11.58 6.41 1.52
C GLY A 329 10.58 7.34 2.23
N VAL A 330 9.29 7.02 2.14
CA VAL A 330 8.22 7.72 2.89
C VAL A 330 8.37 7.49 4.39
N LEU A 331 8.66 6.26 4.82
CA LEU A 331 8.94 5.95 6.22
C LEU A 331 10.16 6.72 6.74
N LEU A 332 11.18 6.87 5.90
CA LEU A 332 12.37 7.66 6.22
C LEU A 332 12.05 9.16 6.35
N ASP A 333 11.23 9.74 5.44
CA ASP A 333 10.77 11.15 5.57
C ASP A 333 9.96 11.35 6.84
N HIS A 334 9.03 10.44 7.13
CA HIS A 334 8.18 10.53 8.31
C HIS A 334 9.01 10.47 9.61
N SER A 335 9.99 9.56 9.70
CA SER A 335 10.85 9.42 10.88
C SER A 335 11.75 10.64 11.15
N ARG A 336 12.03 11.46 10.13
CA ARG A 336 12.83 12.69 10.25
C ARG A 336 11.99 13.90 10.64
N ASN A 337 10.67 13.77 10.70
CA ASN A 337 9.76 14.85 11.07
C ASN A 337 9.34 14.78 12.53
N ASN A 338 9.61 13.67 13.19
CA ASN A 338 9.45 13.45 14.63
C ASN A 338 10.82 13.60 15.29
#